data_3bd7318acfe9b113158860a9d4d3d310
#
_entry.id   3bd7318acfe9b113158860a9d4d3d310
#
_cell.length_a   1.000
_cell.length_b   1.000
_cell.length_c   1.000
_cell.angle_alpha   90.00
_cell.angle_beta   90.00
_cell.angle_gamma   90.00
#
_symmetry.space_group_name_H-M   'P 1'
#
loop_
_entity.id
_entity.type
_entity.pdbx_description
1 polymer ?
#
loop_
_entity_poly.entity_id
_entity_poly.type
_entity_poly.pdbx_seq_one_letter_code
_entity_poly.pdbx_strand_id
1 'polypeptide(L)'
;MISNLINRKIFTLLKVQYSNMLEYRVEIALWAISGIIPFFMLNIWTNNNLNESINISDTLLSRYFLSAFFVRQFSVVWVVFSFEEDSLMGKVSPYLIQPLNPFFRYLAQHLAEQITRFPFALIIAFFFFIFNPESIWVPNIGAVSYTHLTLPTRSYV
;
A
#
# COMPACT_ATOMS: atom_id res chain seq x y z
N MET A 1 6.23 -28.37 19.13
CA MET A 1 7.50 -28.47 18.39
C MET A 1 7.37 -28.11 16.91
N ILE A 2 6.40 -28.64 16.18
CA ILE A 2 6.16 -28.35 14.74
C ILE A 2 5.80 -26.89 14.48
N SER A 3 4.95 -26.29 15.30
CA SER A 3 4.55 -24.88 15.19
C SER A 3 5.75 -23.91 15.24
N ASN A 4 6.69 -24.13 16.15
CA ASN A 4 7.89 -23.30 16.27
C ASN A 4 8.82 -23.45 15.06
N LEU A 5 8.83 -24.61 14.43
CA LEU A 5 9.63 -24.85 13.23
C LEU A 5 9.04 -24.10 12.01
N ILE A 6 7.71 -24.12 11.88
CA ILE A 6 7.00 -23.38 10.80
C ILE A 6 7.20 -21.88 10.98
N ASN A 7 7.03 -21.35 12.19
CA ASN A 7 7.23 -19.93 12.47
C ASN A 7 8.67 -19.48 12.16
N ARG A 8 9.67 -20.29 12.50
CA ARG A 8 11.07 -20.00 12.16
C ARG A 8 11.29 -19.98 10.65
N LYS A 9 10.68 -20.89 9.89
CA LYS A 9 10.79 -20.91 8.42
C LYS A 9 10.13 -19.67 7.78
N ILE A 10 8.94 -19.30 8.23
CA ILE A 10 8.23 -18.11 7.74
C ILE A 10 9.05 -16.84 8.04
N PHE A 11 9.58 -16.72 9.25
CA PHE A 11 10.42 -15.56 9.61
C PHE A 11 11.72 -15.51 8.80
N THR A 12 12.34 -16.64 8.53
CA THR A 12 13.53 -16.72 7.68
C THR A 12 13.19 -16.31 6.24
N LEU A 13 12.06 -16.77 5.69
CA LEU A 13 11.60 -16.34 4.38
C LEU A 13 11.38 -14.84 4.31
N LEU A 14 10.71 -14.28 5.31
CA LEU A 14 10.48 -12.83 5.37
C LEU A 14 11.79 -12.05 5.42
N LYS A 15 12.76 -12.53 6.20
CA LYS A 15 14.10 -11.91 6.29
C LYS A 15 14.83 -11.95 4.94
N VAL A 16 14.77 -13.08 4.25
CA VAL A 16 15.38 -13.22 2.91
C VAL A 16 14.73 -12.29 1.90
N GLN A 17 13.39 -12.26 1.87
CA GLN A 17 12.65 -11.38 0.96
C GLN A 17 12.90 -9.90 1.27
N TYR A 18 12.98 -9.55 2.54
CA TYR A 18 13.33 -8.19 2.95
C TYR A 18 14.75 -7.80 2.51
N SER A 19 15.73 -8.70 2.64
CA SER A 19 17.10 -8.48 2.16
C SER A 19 17.14 -8.30 0.64
N ASN A 20 16.37 -9.08 -0.11
CA ASN A 20 16.23 -8.92 -1.56
C ASN A 20 15.64 -7.56 -1.93
N MET A 21 14.62 -7.10 -1.19
CA MET A 21 14.03 -5.76 -1.41
C MET A 21 15.05 -4.64 -1.17
N LEU A 22 15.92 -4.77 -0.16
CA LEU A 22 16.97 -3.79 0.12
C LEU A 22 18.04 -3.70 -0.99
N GLU A 23 18.24 -4.76 -1.75
CA GLU A 23 19.12 -4.75 -2.94
C GLU A 23 18.57 -3.79 -4.02
N TYR A 24 17.26 -3.76 -4.19
CA TYR A 24 16.57 -2.89 -5.16
C TYR A 24 16.17 -1.52 -4.57
N ARG A 25 16.97 -0.98 -3.65
CA ARG A 25 16.69 0.29 -2.94
C ARG A 25 16.39 1.49 -3.84
N VAL A 26 16.99 1.55 -5.03
CA VAL A 26 16.74 2.63 -6.00
C VAL A 26 15.33 2.53 -6.57
N GLU A 27 14.87 1.33 -6.89
CA GLU A 27 13.51 1.09 -7.36
C GLU A 27 12.48 1.47 -6.30
N ILE A 28 12.72 1.10 -5.04
CA ILE A 28 11.87 1.48 -3.90
C ILE A 28 11.80 3.00 -3.76
N ALA A 29 12.93 3.70 -3.90
CA ALA A 29 12.96 5.15 -3.84
C ALA A 29 12.15 5.80 -4.98
N LEU A 30 12.24 5.28 -6.21
CA LEU A 30 11.43 5.74 -7.34
C LEU A 30 9.93 5.55 -7.09
N TRP A 31 9.54 4.39 -6.54
CA TRP A 31 8.14 4.13 -6.17
C TRP A 31 7.65 5.05 -5.04
N ALA A 32 8.50 5.34 -4.06
CA ALA A 32 8.19 6.28 -3.01
C ALA A 32 7.98 7.70 -3.56
N ILE A 33 8.84 8.16 -4.46
CA ILE A 33 8.72 9.47 -5.14
C ILE A 33 7.41 9.53 -5.93
N SER A 34 7.01 8.45 -6.62
CA SER A 34 5.74 8.41 -7.34
C SER A 34 4.52 8.62 -6.42
N GLY A 35 4.66 8.34 -5.13
CA GLY A 35 3.65 8.61 -4.11
C GLY A 35 3.38 10.10 -3.86
N ILE A 36 4.27 10.99 -4.31
CA ILE A 36 4.13 12.45 -4.15
C ILE A 36 3.11 13.03 -5.16
N ILE A 37 2.77 12.32 -6.22
CA ILE A 37 1.87 12.80 -7.29
C ILE A 37 0.53 13.35 -6.75
N PRO A 38 -0.19 12.72 -5.80
CA PRO A 38 -1.41 13.27 -5.25
C PRO A 38 -1.24 14.66 -4.64
N PHE A 39 -0.09 14.96 -4.04
CA PHE A 39 0.18 16.26 -3.42
C PHE A 39 0.48 17.34 -4.47
N PHE A 40 1.10 16.99 -5.59
CA PHE A 40 1.18 17.89 -6.74
C PHE A 40 -0.21 18.24 -7.29
N MET A 41 -1.09 17.25 -7.39
CA MET A 41 -2.47 17.48 -7.81
C MET A 41 -3.21 18.39 -6.84
N LEU A 42 -3.06 18.17 -5.53
CA LEU A 42 -3.62 19.07 -4.51
C LEU A 42 -3.16 20.52 -4.74
N ASN A 43 -1.86 20.73 -4.93
CA ASN A 43 -1.31 22.09 -5.14
C ASN A 43 -1.87 22.74 -6.42
N ILE A 44 -2.02 21.99 -7.50
CA ILE A 44 -2.62 22.49 -8.74
C ILE A 44 -4.07 22.91 -8.51
N TRP A 45 -4.85 22.12 -7.78
CA TRP A 45 -6.25 22.38 -7.51
C TRP A 45 -6.45 23.62 -6.62
N THR A 46 -5.64 23.77 -5.58
CA THR A 46 -5.73 24.91 -4.66
C THR A 46 -5.25 26.20 -5.30
N ASN A 47 -4.12 26.19 -6.02
CA ASN A 47 -3.54 27.42 -6.61
C ASN A 47 -4.33 27.97 -7.81
N ASN A 48 -5.08 27.14 -8.52
CA ASN A 48 -5.89 27.59 -9.64
C ASN A 48 -7.35 27.87 -9.25
N ASN A 49 -7.68 27.90 -7.97
CA ASN A 49 -9.04 28.09 -7.44
C ASN A 49 -10.07 27.13 -8.07
N LEU A 50 -9.63 25.95 -8.51
CA LEU A 50 -10.51 24.96 -9.11
C LEU A 50 -11.47 24.37 -8.06
N ASN A 51 -11.08 24.39 -6.80
CA ASN A 51 -11.89 24.02 -5.65
C ASN A 51 -13.09 24.98 -5.46
N GLU A 52 -12.92 26.29 -5.71
CA GLU A 52 -14.00 27.27 -5.61
C GLU A 52 -15.09 27.03 -6.67
N SER A 53 -14.69 26.68 -7.88
CA SER A 53 -15.62 26.37 -8.96
C SER A 53 -16.53 25.16 -8.65
N ILE A 54 -16.09 24.25 -7.77
CA ILE A 54 -16.81 23.04 -7.36
C ILE A 54 -17.41 23.19 -5.95
N ASN A 55 -17.16 24.34 -5.28
CA ASN A 55 -17.61 24.62 -3.91
C ASN A 55 -17.09 23.61 -2.87
N ILE A 56 -15.82 23.21 -2.99
CA ILE A 56 -15.13 22.28 -2.09
C ILE A 56 -14.13 23.06 -1.24
N SER A 57 -14.14 22.87 0.07
CA SER A 57 -13.16 23.49 0.98
C SER A 57 -11.76 22.90 0.80
N ASP A 58 -10.70 23.69 0.95
CA ASP A 58 -9.30 23.26 0.89
C ASP A 58 -8.98 22.15 1.86
N THR A 59 -9.58 22.19 3.04
CA THR A 59 -9.42 21.16 4.06
C THR A 59 -9.97 19.80 3.61
N LEU A 60 -11.14 19.78 2.97
CA LEU A 60 -11.74 18.56 2.45
C LEU A 60 -10.90 18.00 1.30
N LEU A 61 -10.42 18.86 0.43
CA LEU A 61 -9.55 18.50 -0.68
C LEU A 61 -8.23 17.89 -0.19
N SER A 62 -7.61 18.51 0.81
CA SER A 62 -6.37 18.01 1.44
C SER A 62 -6.57 16.62 2.05
N ARG A 63 -7.70 16.39 2.75
CA ARG A 63 -8.06 15.07 3.31
C ARG A 63 -8.28 14.04 2.23
N TYR A 64 -8.91 14.40 1.13
CA TYR A 64 -9.12 13.51 -0.01
C TYR A 64 -7.78 13.04 -0.62
N PHE A 65 -6.88 13.97 -0.94
CA PHE A 65 -5.59 13.62 -1.54
C PHE A 65 -4.68 12.84 -0.59
N LEU A 66 -4.73 13.14 0.71
CA LEU A 66 -4.04 12.36 1.72
C LEU A 66 -4.58 10.93 1.80
N SER A 67 -5.90 10.77 1.79
CA SER A 67 -6.54 9.44 1.78
C SER A 67 -6.18 8.66 0.52
N ALA A 68 -6.21 9.31 -0.65
CA ALA A 68 -5.80 8.72 -1.92
C ALA A 68 -4.34 8.28 -1.91
N PHE A 69 -3.45 9.06 -1.28
CA PHE A 69 -2.06 8.67 -1.08
C PHE A 69 -1.92 7.37 -0.27
N PHE A 70 -2.59 7.28 0.89
CA PHE A 70 -2.53 6.08 1.72
C PHE A 70 -3.13 4.87 1.02
N VAL A 71 -4.31 5.01 0.40
CA VAL A 71 -4.93 3.92 -0.36
C VAL A 71 -3.99 3.43 -1.45
N ARG A 72 -3.44 4.33 -2.25
CA ARG A 72 -2.47 3.97 -3.30
C ARG A 72 -1.27 3.24 -2.73
N GLN A 73 -0.72 3.71 -1.60
CA GLN A 73 0.51 3.16 -1.03
C GLN A 73 0.32 1.74 -0.49
N PHE A 74 -0.84 1.43 0.07
CA PHE A 74 -1.11 0.14 0.71
C PHE A 74 -1.92 -0.85 -0.13
N SER A 75 -2.67 -0.38 -1.14
CA SER A 75 -3.53 -1.25 -1.96
C SER A 75 -2.80 -1.91 -3.12
N VAL A 76 -1.60 -1.48 -3.46
CA VAL A 76 -0.85 -2.06 -4.58
C VAL A 76 -0.26 -3.41 -4.18
N VAL A 77 -0.63 -4.47 -4.91
CA VAL A 77 -0.20 -5.85 -4.69
C VAL A 77 0.52 -6.34 -5.96
N TRP A 78 1.86 -6.37 -5.92
CA TRP A 78 2.69 -6.83 -7.03
C TRP A 78 2.88 -8.35 -7.09
N VAL A 79 2.54 -9.04 -6.01
CA VAL A 79 2.70 -10.51 -5.88
C VAL A 79 1.96 -11.28 -6.97
N VAL A 80 0.85 -10.73 -7.49
CA VAL A 80 0.10 -11.35 -8.58
C VAL A 80 0.97 -11.50 -9.84
N PHE A 81 1.73 -10.47 -10.19
CA PHE A 81 2.62 -10.49 -11.33
C PHE A 81 3.81 -11.42 -11.11
N SER A 82 4.38 -11.46 -9.90
CA SER A 82 5.44 -12.40 -9.54
C SER A 82 4.97 -13.86 -9.64
N PHE A 83 3.72 -14.14 -9.22
CA PHE A 83 3.13 -15.47 -9.34
C PHE A 83 2.89 -15.86 -10.80
N GLU A 84 2.40 -14.92 -11.62
CA GLU A 84 2.20 -15.11 -13.05
C GLU A 84 3.53 -15.44 -13.74
N GLU A 85 4.57 -14.65 -13.52
CA GLU A 85 5.91 -14.88 -14.07
C GLU A 85 6.47 -16.24 -13.66
N ASP A 86 6.43 -16.57 -12.37
CA ASP A 86 6.90 -17.87 -11.86
C ASP A 86 6.10 -19.05 -12.45
N SER A 87 4.81 -18.85 -12.72
CA SER A 87 3.95 -19.86 -13.36
C SER A 87 4.34 -20.07 -14.82
N LEU A 88 4.54 -18.99 -15.58
CA LEU A 88 4.93 -19.05 -16.98
C LEU A 88 6.33 -19.65 -17.16
N MET A 89 7.26 -19.37 -16.25
CA MET A 89 8.62 -19.90 -16.28
C MET A 89 8.75 -21.30 -15.66
N GLY A 90 7.64 -21.91 -15.17
CA GLY A 90 7.67 -23.23 -14.54
C GLY A 90 8.33 -23.27 -13.16
N LYS A 91 8.66 -22.13 -12.57
CA LYS A 91 9.32 -22.04 -11.24
C LYS A 91 8.41 -22.45 -10.09
N VAL A 92 7.10 -22.51 -10.29
CA VAL A 92 6.14 -22.94 -9.27
C VAL A 92 6.30 -24.44 -8.96
N SER A 93 6.63 -25.28 -9.95
CA SER A 93 6.79 -26.73 -9.76
C SER A 93 7.83 -27.08 -8.69
N PRO A 94 9.06 -26.53 -8.68
CA PRO A 94 10.01 -26.74 -7.58
C PRO A 94 9.50 -26.25 -6.22
N TYR A 95 8.67 -25.24 -6.16
CA TYR A 95 8.12 -24.75 -4.90
C TYR A 95 7.09 -25.71 -4.28
N LEU A 96 6.35 -26.45 -5.12
CA LEU A 96 5.37 -27.43 -4.67
C LEU A 96 6.01 -28.65 -4.00
N ILE A 97 7.26 -28.98 -4.34
CA ILE A 97 8.01 -30.08 -3.74
C ILE A 97 8.61 -29.68 -2.36
N GLN A 98 8.70 -28.39 -2.09
CA GLN A 98 9.27 -27.91 -0.82
C GLN A 98 8.30 -28.16 0.35
N PRO A 99 8.81 -28.42 1.58
CA PRO A 99 7.99 -28.70 2.76
C PRO A 99 7.31 -27.45 3.33
N LEU A 100 7.03 -26.46 2.49
CA LEU A 100 6.34 -25.23 2.84
C LEU A 100 5.41 -24.85 1.69
N ASN A 101 4.16 -24.51 2.02
CA ASN A 101 3.20 -24.08 1.01
C ASN A 101 3.73 -22.84 0.29
N PRO A 102 3.75 -22.81 -1.05
CA PRO A 102 4.19 -21.67 -1.86
C PRO A 102 3.51 -20.35 -1.51
N PHE A 103 2.28 -20.40 -1.01
CA PHE A 103 1.54 -19.23 -0.53
C PHE A 103 2.33 -18.39 0.48
N PHE A 104 3.02 -19.04 1.43
CA PHE A 104 3.82 -18.33 2.44
C PHE A 104 5.02 -17.59 1.82
N ARG A 105 5.54 -18.06 0.70
CA ARG A 105 6.61 -17.38 -0.03
C ARG A 105 6.12 -16.05 -0.60
N TYR A 106 4.98 -16.08 -1.30
CA TYR A 106 4.38 -14.88 -1.89
C TYR A 106 3.86 -13.92 -0.83
N LEU A 107 3.30 -14.45 0.26
CA LEU A 107 2.90 -13.63 1.42
C LEU A 107 4.11 -12.92 2.05
N ALA A 108 5.22 -13.63 2.26
CA ALA A 108 6.44 -13.05 2.80
C ALA A 108 7.03 -11.98 1.87
N GLN A 109 6.98 -12.18 0.56
CA GLN A 109 7.39 -11.19 -0.44
C GLN A 109 6.54 -9.92 -0.32
N HIS A 110 5.23 -10.05 -0.29
CA HIS A 110 4.30 -8.92 -0.15
C HIS A 110 4.52 -8.15 1.16
N LEU A 111 4.66 -8.87 2.27
CA LEU A 111 4.92 -8.24 3.57
C LEU A 111 6.28 -7.52 3.60
N ALA A 112 7.32 -8.12 3.03
CA ALA A 112 8.64 -7.50 2.93
C ALA A 112 8.58 -6.19 2.11
N GLU A 113 7.83 -6.19 1.01
CA GLU A 113 7.60 -5.02 0.18
C GLU A 113 6.88 -3.90 0.96
N GLN A 114 5.80 -4.23 1.67
CA GLN A 114 5.06 -3.29 2.50
C GLN A 114 5.93 -2.70 3.63
N ILE A 115 6.69 -3.54 4.33
CA ILE A 115 7.60 -3.11 5.40
C ILE A 115 8.66 -2.14 4.86
N THR A 116 9.16 -2.38 3.65
CA THR A 116 10.19 -1.53 3.03
C THR A 116 9.63 -0.18 2.57
N ARG A 117 8.38 -0.12 2.12
CA ARG A 117 7.70 1.12 1.73
C ARG A 117 7.21 1.96 2.90
N PHE A 118 6.89 1.32 4.00
CA PHE A 118 6.28 1.96 5.16
C PHE A 118 7.05 3.19 5.68
N PRO A 119 8.40 3.16 5.88
CA PRO A 119 9.13 4.32 6.35
C PRO A 119 9.07 5.51 5.38
N PHE A 120 9.09 5.26 4.08
CA PHE A 120 8.95 6.32 3.08
C PHE A 120 7.56 6.96 3.11
N ALA A 121 6.52 6.13 3.23
CA ALA A 121 5.15 6.61 3.36
C ALA A 121 4.96 7.47 4.62
N LEU A 122 5.57 7.07 5.74
CA LEU A 122 5.55 7.85 6.98
C LEU A 122 6.27 9.18 6.84
N ILE A 123 7.43 9.21 6.20
CA ILE A 123 8.20 10.44 5.97
C ILE A 123 7.38 11.42 5.13
N ILE A 124 6.80 10.95 4.02
CA ILE A 124 5.98 11.79 3.14
C ILE A 124 4.74 12.31 3.88
N ALA A 125 4.04 11.45 4.62
CA ALA A 125 2.88 11.83 5.42
C ALA A 125 3.25 12.83 6.52
N PHE A 126 4.39 12.66 7.17
CA PHE A 126 4.89 13.58 8.19
C PHE A 126 5.13 14.98 7.61
N PHE A 127 5.83 15.08 6.48
CA PHE A 127 6.00 16.36 5.80
C PHE A 127 4.68 16.99 5.40
N PHE A 128 3.75 16.19 4.88
CA PHE A 128 2.43 16.70 4.52
C PHE A 128 1.68 17.28 5.73
N PHE A 129 1.72 16.63 6.88
CA PHE A 129 1.07 17.14 8.10
C PHE A 129 1.71 18.41 8.66
N ILE A 130 3.02 18.62 8.47
CA ILE A 130 3.69 19.87 8.84
C ILE A 130 3.12 21.04 8.02
N PHE A 131 2.90 20.84 6.71
CA PHE A 131 2.38 21.88 5.83
C PHE A 131 0.87 22.07 5.91
N ASN A 132 0.13 21.02 6.29
CA ASN A 132 -1.35 21.01 6.33
C ASN A 132 -1.87 20.38 7.63
N PRO A 133 -1.71 21.05 8.79
CA PRO A 133 -2.10 20.48 10.09
C PRO A 133 -3.62 20.24 10.20
N GLU A 134 -4.43 21.02 9.48
CA GLU A 134 -5.89 20.88 9.45
C GLU A 134 -6.39 19.61 8.72
N SER A 135 -5.51 18.92 8.01
CA SER A 135 -5.82 17.68 7.31
C SER A 135 -5.92 16.46 8.22
N ILE A 136 -5.50 16.60 9.48
CA ILE A 136 -5.60 15.53 10.44
C ILE A 136 -7.08 15.25 10.74
N TRP A 137 -7.50 14.06 10.38
CA TRP A 137 -8.86 13.59 10.58
C TRP A 137 -8.86 12.12 11.00
N VAL A 138 -9.60 11.83 12.04
CA VAL A 138 -9.83 10.44 12.47
C VAL A 138 -11.19 10.01 11.96
N PRO A 139 -11.26 9.06 11.01
CA PRO A 139 -12.53 8.61 10.48
C PRO A 139 -13.39 7.93 11.57
N ASN A 140 -14.66 8.22 11.57
CA ASN A 140 -15.60 7.50 12.42
C ASN A 140 -15.75 6.08 11.87
N ILE A 141 -15.32 5.08 12.64
CA ILE A 141 -15.35 3.66 12.26
C ILE A 141 -16.77 3.21 11.90
N GLY A 142 -17.80 3.74 12.57
CA GLY A 142 -19.19 3.45 12.24
C GLY A 142 -19.60 3.92 10.84
N ALA A 143 -19.17 5.10 10.42
CA ALA A 143 -19.44 5.62 9.09
C ALA A 143 -18.71 4.81 8.00
N VAL A 144 -17.46 4.38 8.25
CA VAL A 144 -16.69 3.53 7.34
C VAL A 144 -17.36 2.16 7.19
N SER A 145 -17.77 1.54 8.29
CA SER A 145 -18.47 0.25 8.25
C SER A 145 -19.79 0.35 7.49
N TYR A 146 -20.55 1.43 7.69
CA TYR A 146 -21.80 1.64 6.98
C TYR A 146 -21.60 1.74 5.47
N THR A 147 -20.63 2.52 5.01
CA THR A 147 -20.37 2.67 3.57
C THR A 147 -19.90 1.35 2.92
N HIS A 148 -19.06 0.57 3.59
CA HIS A 148 -18.59 -0.72 3.08
C HIS A 148 -19.67 -1.81 3.08
N LEU A 149 -20.61 -1.79 4.03
CA LEU A 149 -21.68 -2.80 4.12
C LEU A 149 -22.87 -2.49 3.23
N THR A 150 -23.18 -1.21 2.97
CA THR A 150 -24.41 -0.82 2.26
C THR A 150 -24.20 -0.56 0.76
N LEU A 151 -23.01 -0.17 0.33
CA LEU A 151 -22.73 0.06 -1.10
C LEU A 151 -22.92 -1.19 -2.00
N PRO A 152 -22.54 -2.41 -1.60
CA PRO A 152 -22.72 -3.59 -2.43
C PRO A 152 -24.17 -3.99 -2.66
N THR A 153 -25.06 -3.66 -1.72
CA THR A 153 -26.48 -4.09 -1.79
C THR A 153 -27.35 -3.23 -2.70
N ARG A 154 -26.88 -2.05 -3.10
CA ARG A 154 -27.68 -1.11 -3.91
C ARG A 154 -27.44 -1.23 -5.43
N SER A 155 -26.55 -2.10 -5.88
CA SER A 155 -26.20 -2.26 -7.30
C SER A 155 -27.03 -3.32 -8.05
N TYR A 156 -28.09 -3.86 -7.41
CA TYR A 156 -28.93 -4.90 -8.02
C TYR A 156 -30.42 -4.56 -7.91
N VAL A 157 -30.81 -3.39 -8.38
CA VAL A 157 -32.21 -3.10 -8.74
C VAL A 157 -32.23 -2.36 -10.07
#